data_50579ba9ffa94da00fa1f40f4a056581
#
_entry.id   50579ba9ffa94da00fa1f40f4a056581
#
_cell.length_a   1.000
_cell.length_b   1.000
_cell.length_c   1.000
_cell.angle_alpha   90.00
_cell.angle_beta   90.00
_cell.angle_gamma   90.00
#
_symmetry.space_group_name_H-M   'P 1'
#
loop_
_entity.id
_entity.type
_entity.pdbx_description
1 polymer ?
#
loop_
_entity_poly.entity_id
_entity_poly.type
_entity_poly.pdbx_seq_one_letter_code
_entity_poly.pdbx_strand_id
1 'polypeptide(L)'
;MTSEETLKQFNLRKTKIRVAVLDSLSQSAVAQSYSAMQNALHEFDRTTLYRTLLTLTEHGLIHKAYEENGESFYARCFGCTEQVHNHEHLHLKCSSCGGVECIEISDQLKSSLAQLPFQEINISAKGACSTCVSA
;
A
#
# COMPACT_ATOMS: atom_id res chain seq x y z
N MET A 1 -15.38 -1.44 7.53
CA MET A 1 -14.78 -2.70 8.04
C MET A 1 -13.59 -2.37 8.91
N THR A 2 -13.52 -2.95 10.10
CA THR A 2 -12.40 -2.73 11.00
C THR A 2 -11.17 -3.54 10.56
N SER A 3 -10.00 -3.17 11.08
CA SER A 3 -8.78 -3.92 10.81
C SER A 3 -8.87 -5.35 11.32
N GLU A 4 -9.53 -5.56 12.46
CA GLU A 4 -9.76 -6.90 13.00
C GLU A 4 -10.62 -7.76 12.07
N GLU A 5 -11.69 -7.18 11.53
CA GLU A 5 -12.57 -7.86 10.58
C GLU A 5 -11.83 -8.20 9.29
N THR A 6 -10.97 -7.30 8.84
CA THR A 6 -10.14 -7.53 7.65
C THR A 6 -9.20 -8.71 7.86
N LEU A 7 -8.52 -8.77 8.99
CA LEU A 7 -7.63 -9.88 9.32
C LEU A 7 -8.39 -11.21 9.33
N LYS A 8 -9.57 -11.22 9.93
CA LYS A 8 -10.43 -12.41 9.98
C LYS A 8 -10.82 -12.87 8.58
N GLN A 9 -11.20 -11.93 7.73
CA GLN A 9 -11.59 -12.22 6.34
C GLN A 9 -10.44 -12.87 5.56
N PHE A 10 -9.20 -12.50 5.85
CA PHE A 10 -8.01 -13.05 5.22
C PHE A 10 -7.42 -14.26 5.96
N ASN A 11 -8.15 -14.79 6.94
CA ASN A 11 -7.73 -15.94 7.73
C ASN A 11 -6.41 -15.72 8.49
N LEU A 12 -6.18 -14.49 8.91
CA LEU A 12 -5.00 -14.14 9.69
C LEU A 12 -5.37 -13.92 11.15
N ARG A 13 -4.52 -14.43 12.02
CA ARG A 13 -4.71 -14.23 13.45
C ARG A 13 -4.53 -12.76 13.80
N LYS A 14 -5.41 -12.25 14.65
CA LYS A 14 -5.32 -10.91 15.16
C LYS A 14 -4.12 -10.79 16.10
N THR A 15 -3.26 -9.80 15.85
CA THR A 15 -2.20 -9.40 16.78
C THR A 15 -2.21 -7.88 16.89
N LYS A 16 -1.67 -7.35 17.97
CA LYS A 16 -1.63 -5.89 18.18
C LYS A 16 -0.91 -5.18 17.05
N ILE A 17 0.23 -5.73 16.61
CA ILE A 17 1.01 -5.09 15.55
C ILE A 17 0.31 -5.15 14.20
N ARG A 18 -0.36 -6.24 13.87
CA ARG A 18 -1.12 -6.33 12.61
C ARG A 18 -2.24 -5.31 12.56
N VAL A 19 -2.97 -5.16 13.64
CA VAL A 19 -4.03 -4.15 13.74
C VAL A 19 -3.44 -2.75 13.64
N ALA A 20 -2.34 -2.49 14.35
CA ALA A 20 -1.69 -1.18 14.34
C ALA A 20 -1.20 -0.79 12.95
N VAL A 21 -0.61 -1.72 12.20
CA VAL A 21 -0.16 -1.47 10.82
C VAL A 21 -1.34 -1.15 9.92
N LEU A 22 -2.40 -1.95 9.97
CA LEU A 22 -3.58 -1.73 9.12
C LEU A 22 -4.28 -0.41 9.46
N ASP A 23 -4.40 -0.09 10.74
CA ASP A 23 -5.01 1.19 11.17
C ASP A 23 -4.18 2.37 10.69
N SER A 24 -2.85 2.30 10.83
CA SER A 24 -1.95 3.35 10.40
C SER A 24 -2.08 3.63 8.90
N LEU A 25 -2.12 2.58 8.08
CA LEU A 25 -2.26 2.72 6.64
C LEU A 25 -3.67 3.17 6.23
N SER A 26 -4.69 2.79 6.97
CA SER A 26 -6.08 3.19 6.69
C SER A 26 -6.33 4.67 6.96
N GLN A 27 -5.60 5.25 7.91
CA GLN A 27 -5.76 6.66 8.28
C GLN A 27 -5.06 7.61 7.33
N SER A 28 -4.23 7.10 6.43
CA SER A 28 -3.47 7.90 5.49
C SER A 28 -4.03 7.77 4.08
N ALA A 29 -4.24 8.90 3.41
CA ALA A 29 -4.65 8.92 2.01
C ALA A 29 -3.49 8.58 1.07
N VAL A 30 -2.26 8.62 1.58
CA VAL A 30 -1.05 8.32 0.81
C VAL A 30 -0.33 7.13 1.42
N ALA A 31 0.50 6.47 0.60
CA ALA A 31 1.33 5.37 1.10
C ALA A 31 2.35 5.88 2.11
N GLN A 32 2.69 5.06 3.09
CA GLN A 32 3.65 5.41 4.13
C GLN A 32 4.96 4.67 3.93
N SER A 33 6.08 5.39 4.13
CA SER A 33 7.39 4.78 4.07
C SER A 33 7.62 3.87 5.28
N TYR A 34 8.52 2.90 5.12
CA TYR A 34 8.92 2.02 6.21
C TYR A 34 9.45 2.82 7.41
N SER A 35 10.26 3.84 7.14
CA SER A 35 10.82 4.70 8.19
C SER A 35 9.74 5.45 8.96
N ALA A 36 8.73 5.97 8.24
CA ALA A 36 7.59 6.65 8.89
C ALA A 36 6.81 5.68 9.77
N MET A 37 6.63 4.44 9.32
CA MET A 37 5.93 3.42 10.11
C MET A 37 6.74 3.01 11.34
N GLN A 38 8.06 2.90 11.24
CA GLN A 38 8.92 2.63 12.39
C GLN A 38 8.79 3.72 13.46
N ASN A 39 8.75 4.97 13.03
CA ASN A 39 8.60 6.09 13.95
C ASN A 39 7.22 6.12 14.60
N ALA A 40 6.18 5.88 13.83
CA ALA A 40 4.80 5.87 14.33
C ALA A 40 4.51 4.68 15.24
N LEU A 41 5.14 3.54 14.98
CA LEU A 41 4.91 2.29 15.69
C LEU A 41 6.15 1.87 16.49
N HIS A 42 6.81 2.84 17.11
CA HIS A 42 8.08 2.64 17.80
C HIS A 42 8.00 1.72 19.03
N GLU A 43 6.78 1.48 19.55
CA GLU A 43 6.56 0.52 20.64
C GLU A 43 6.77 -0.93 20.21
N PHE A 44 6.83 -1.19 18.93
CA PHE A 44 7.05 -2.54 18.39
C PHE A 44 8.50 -2.71 17.94
N ASP A 45 9.00 -3.92 18.08
CA ASP A 45 10.33 -4.29 17.63
C ASP A 45 10.44 -4.18 16.09
N ARG A 46 11.59 -3.70 15.61
CA ARG A 46 11.83 -3.48 14.18
C ARG A 46 11.69 -4.78 13.36
N THR A 47 12.22 -5.87 13.89
CA THR A 47 12.15 -7.17 13.21
C THR A 47 10.70 -7.65 13.13
N THR A 48 9.94 -7.46 14.21
CA THR A 48 8.53 -7.84 14.25
C THR A 48 7.71 -7.00 13.27
N LEU A 49 7.98 -5.70 13.20
CA LEU A 49 7.32 -4.81 12.23
C LEU A 49 7.61 -5.24 10.79
N TYR A 50 8.88 -5.51 10.48
CA TYR A 50 9.26 -5.94 9.13
C TYR A 50 8.58 -7.26 8.74
N ARG A 51 8.58 -8.24 9.63
CA ARG A 51 7.91 -9.53 9.39
C ARG A 51 6.41 -9.36 9.21
N THR A 52 5.80 -8.46 9.96
CA THR A 52 4.37 -8.16 9.85
C THR A 52 4.06 -7.58 8.47
N LEU A 53 4.87 -6.63 8.00
CA LEU A 53 4.70 -6.05 6.67
C LEU A 53 4.83 -7.12 5.57
N LEU A 54 5.77 -8.04 5.71
CA LEU A 54 5.92 -9.16 4.77
C LEU A 54 4.68 -10.05 4.76
N THR A 55 4.20 -10.44 5.93
CA THR A 55 3.03 -11.30 6.07
C THR A 55 1.79 -10.65 5.45
N LEU A 56 1.53 -9.39 5.78
CA LEU A 56 0.37 -8.67 5.26
C LEU A 56 0.46 -8.47 3.75
N THR A 57 1.66 -8.25 3.23
CA THR A 57 1.90 -8.12 1.79
C THR A 57 1.65 -9.45 1.06
N GLU A 58 2.19 -10.54 1.60
CA GLU A 58 2.02 -11.88 1.02
C GLU A 58 0.55 -12.31 0.97
N HIS A 59 -0.24 -11.91 1.95
CA HIS A 59 -1.66 -12.25 2.02
C HIS A 59 -2.55 -11.23 1.30
N GLY A 60 -1.98 -10.16 0.75
CA GLY A 60 -2.72 -9.22 -0.07
C GLY A 60 -3.50 -8.14 0.65
N LEU A 61 -3.24 -7.94 1.96
CA LEU A 61 -3.92 -6.87 2.71
C LEU A 61 -3.29 -5.50 2.43
N ILE A 62 -1.99 -5.48 2.19
CA ILE A 62 -1.24 -4.28 1.85
C ILE A 62 -0.36 -4.58 0.65
N HIS A 63 0.16 -3.54 0.01
CA HIS A 63 1.11 -3.71 -1.08
C HIS A 63 2.22 -2.68 -0.97
N LYS A 64 3.36 -3.01 -1.56
CA LYS A 64 4.45 -2.07 -1.71
C LYS A 64 4.12 -1.19 -2.90
N ALA A 65 3.71 0.04 -2.63
CA ALA A 65 3.26 0.97 -3.65
C ALA A 65 4.40 1.60 -4.43
N TYR A 66 5.56 1.75 -3.79
CA TYR A 66 6.69 2.43 -4.40
C TYR A 66 7.97 2.09 -3.66
N GLU A 67 9.09 2.14 -4.37
CA GLU A 67 10.42 1.97 -3.76
C GLU A 67 11.39 2.94 -4.41
N GLU A 68 12.13 3.68 -3.60
CA GLU A 68 13.11 4.63 -4.07
C GLU A 68 14.27 4.70 -3.06
N ASN A 69 15.50 4.59 -3.56
CA ASN A 69 16.72 4.67 -2.74
C ASN A 69 16.71 3.71 -1.55
N GLY A 70 16.18 2.50 -1.75
CA GLY A 70 16.09 1.50 -0.69
C GLY A 70 14.95 1.70 0.30
N GLU A 71 14.18 2.78 0.16
CA GLU A 71 13.02 3.05 1.00
C GLU A 71 11.76 2.50 0.33
N SER A 72 11.04 1.64 1.05
CA SER A 72 9.78 1.06 0.57
C SER A 72 8.59 1.84 1.15
N PHE A 73 7.58 2.07 0.31
CA PHE A 73 6.33 2.73 0.68
C PHE A 73 5.20 1.73 0.58
N TYR A 74 4.37 1.67 1.61
CA TYR A 74 3.29 0.71 1.71
C TYR A 74 1.94 1.40 1.74
N ALA A 75 0.95 0.75 1.13
CA ALA A 75 -0.42 1.22 1.13
C ALA A 75 -1.35 0.03 1.37
N ARG A 76 -2.52 0.32 1.96
CA ARG A 76 -3.55 -0.69 2.14
C ARG A 76 -4.24 -0.98 0.81
N CYS A 77 -4.47 -2.25 0.52
CA CYS A 77 -5.21 -2.64 -0.68
C CYS A 77 -6.71 -2.44 -0.47
N PHE A 78 -7.37 -1.90 -1.49
CA PHE A 78 -8.83 -1.76 -1.52
C PHE A 78 -9.38 -2.64 -2.65
N GLY A 79 -10.46 -3.36 -2.37
CA GLY A 79 -11.07 -4.25 -3.34
C GLY A 79 -10.29 -5.53 -3.59
N CYS A 80 -9.28 -5.82 -2.79
CA CYS A 80 -8.51 -7.05 -2.87
C CYS A 80 -9.04 -8.09 -1.88
N THR A 81 -8.97 -9.36 -2.28
CA THR A 81 -9.18 -10.51 -1.40
C THR A 81 -7.91 -11.36 -1.40
N GLU A 82 -7.86 -12.39 -0.58
CA GLU A 82 -6.72 -13.30 -0.57
C GLU A 82 -6.46 -13.94 -1.93
N GLN A 83 -7.52 -14.18 -2.71
CA GLN A 83 -7.44 -14.82 -4.03
C GLN A 83 -7.36 -13.82 -5.18
N VAL A 84 -7.90 -12.62 -5.01
CA VAL A 84 -7.98 -11.62 -6.07
C VAL A 84 -7.36 -10.32 -5.60
N HIS A 85 -6.26 -9.95 -6.22
CA HIS A 85 -5.55 -8.70 -5.93
C HIS A 85 -5.78 -7.69 -7.05
N ASN A 86 -6.50 -6.63 -6.74
CA ASN A 86 -6.75 -5.56 -7.69
C ASN A 86 -5.73 -4.44 -7.48
N HIS A 87 -4.53 -4.65 -8.01
CA HIS A 87 -3.43 -3.68 -7.91
C HIS A 87 -3.27 -2.83 -9.17
N GLU A 88 -4.30 -2.79 -10.00
CA GLU A 88 -4.27 -2.04 -11.25
C GLU A 88 -4.55 -0.56 -11.00
N HIS A 89 -3.61 0.09 -10.34
CA HIS A 89 -3.68 1.53 -10.13
C HIS A 89 -2.29 2.13 -10.25
N LEU A 90 -2.24 3.44 -10.50
CA LEU A 90 -1.00 4.18 -10.65
C LEU A 90 -0.55 4.72 -9.31
N HIS A 91 0.72 4.60 -9.01
CA HIS A 91 1.32 5.17 -7.81
C HIS A 91 2.09 6.44 -8.20
N LEU A 92 1.63 7.58 -7.72
CA LEU A 92 2.24 8.87 -8.00
C LEU A 92 3.12 9.30 -6.84
N LYS A 93 4.42 9.43 -7.10
CA LYS A 93 5.38 9.99 -6.13
C LYS A 93 5.40 11.50 -6.29
N CYS A 94 5.01 12.22 -5.25
CA CYS A 94 5.01 13.69 -5.30
C CYS A 94 6.41 14.25 -5.15
N SER A 95 6.83 15.09 -6.10
CA SER A 95 8.13 15.74 -6.08
C SER A 95 8.21 16.83 -5.00
N SER A 96 7.07 17.36 -4.57
CA SER A 96 7.01 18.48 -3.62
C SER A 96 6.96 17.99 -2.18
N CYS A 97 6.04 17.07 -1.84
CA CYS A 97 5.86 16.64 -0.46
C CYS A 97 6.46 15.25 -0.16
N GLY A 98 6.90 14.53 -1.18
CA GLY A 98 7.47 13.20 -1.01
C GLY A 98 6.46 12.08 -0.77
N GLY A 99 5.16 12.39 -0.71
CA GLY A 99 4.12 11.39 -0.52
C GLY A 99 3.89 10.53 -1.74
N VAL A 100 3.30 9.34 -1.53
CA VAL A 100 2.93 8.46 -2.62
C VAL A 100 1.42 8.30 -2.61
N GLU A 101 0.77 8.73 -3.69
CA GLU A 101 -0.67 8.69 -3.85
C GLU A 101 -1.06 7.55 -4.79
N CYS A 102 -2.11 6.81 -4.44
CA CYS A 102 -2.67 5.76 -5.30
C CYS A 102 -3.79 6.37 -6.14
N ILE A 103 -3.67 6.27 -7.46
CA ILE A 103 -4.63 6.86 -8.40
C ILE A 103 -5.22 5.73 -9.24
N GLU A 104 -6.55 5.67 -9.31
CA GLU A 104 -7.22 4.70 -10.16
C GLU A 104 -7.00 5.05 -11.63
N ILE A 105 -6.70 4.03 -12.43
CA ILE A 105 -6.59 4.19 -13.88
C ILE A 105 -7.95 3.94 -14.53
N SER A 106 -8.15 4.49 -15.73
CA SER A 106 -9.40 4.32 -16.47
C SER A 106 -9.61 2.88 -16.89
N ASP A 107 -10.88 2.50 -17.09
CA ASP A 107 -11.21 1.14 -17.56
C ASP A 107 -10.61 0.88 -18.95
N GLN A 108 -10.52 1.91 -19.78
CA GLN A 108 -9.90 1.81 -21.08
C GLN A 108 -8.43 1.43 -20.98
N LEU A 109 -7.69 2.06 -20.07
CA LEU A 109 -6.29 1.74 -19.84
C LEU A 109 -6.13 0.33 -19.26
N LYS A 110 -7.00 -0.06 -18.32
CA LYS A 110 -7.00 -1.42 -17.76
C LYS A 110 -7.20 -2.45 -18.86
N SER A 111 -8.14 -2.22 -19.78
CA SER A 111 -8.41 -3.11 -20.89
C SER A 111 -7.21 -3.23 -21.82
N SER A 112 -6.55 -2.12 -22.11
CA SER A 112 -5.35 -2.10 -22.96
C SER A 112 -4.21 -2.89 -22.32
N LEU A 113 -4.00 -2.73 -21.04
CA LEU A 113 -2.96 -3.45 -20.31
C LEU A 113 -3.26 -4.95 -20.20
N ALA A 114 -4.53 -5.34 -20.09
CA ALA A 114 -4.93 -6.72 -19.99
C ALA A 114 -4.63 -7.54 -21.26
N GLN A 115 -4.43 -6.88 -22.40
CA GLN A 115 -4.07 -7.52 -23.65
C GLN A 115 -2.59 -7.88 -23.75
N LEU A 116 -1.77 -7.38 -22.82
CA LEU A 116 -0.34 -7.63 -22.80
C LEU A 116 -0.01 -8.82 -21.90
N PRO A 117 1.08 -9.53 -22.18
CA PRO A 117 1.38 -10.78 -21.47
C PRO A 117 2.08 -10.53 -20.12
N PHE A 118 1.51 -9.68 -19.29
CA PHE A 118 2.05 -9.42 -17.95
C PHE A 118 1.56 -10.47 -16.95
N GLN A 119 2.44 -10.91 -16.10
CA GLN A 119 2.10 -11.69 -14.90
C GLN A 119 1.90 -10.74 -13.72
N GLU A 120 2.67 -9.66 -13.72
CA GLU A 120 2.61 -8.63 -12.69
C GLU A 120 2.87 -7.28 -13.36
N ILE A 121 2.15 -6.25 -12.94
CA ILE A 121 2.32 -4.91 -13.47
C ILE A 121 2.36 -3.90 -12.33
N ASN A 122 3.35 -3.01 -12.38
CA ASN A 122 3.48 -1.89 -11.45
C ASN A 122 3.58 -0.61 -12.27
N ILE A 123 2.68 0.33 -12.03
CA ILE A 123 2.66 1.61 -12.75
C ILE A 123 3.00 2.71 -11.76
N SER A 124 4.06 3.44 -12.01
CA SER A 124 4.46 4.55 -11.16
C SER A 124 4.78 5.78 -11.99
N ALA A 125 4.56 6.94 -11.38
CA ALA A 125 4.82 8.23 -12.00
C ALA A 125 5.35 9.21 -10.96
N LYS A 126 5.98 10.26 -11.41
CA LYS A 126 6.46 11.36 -10.57
C LYS A 126 5.80 12.65 -11.01
N GLY A 127 5.44 13.50 -10.05
CA GLY A 127 4.80 14.76 -10.34
C GLY A 127 4.31 15.41 -9.06
N ALA A 128 3.31 16.29 -9.17
CA ALA A 128 2.68 16.92 -8.02
C ALA A 128 1.42 16.13 -7.64
N CYS A 129 1.27 15.80 -6.36
CA CYS A 129 0.05 15.15 -5.87
C CYS A 129 -1.14 16.12 -5.90
N SER A 130 -2.34 15.59 -5.68
CA SER A 130 -3.57 16.38 -5.72
C SER A 130 -3.57 17.57 -4.77
N THR A 131 -2.90 17.45 -3.63
CA THR A 131 -2.75 18.55 -2.68
C THR A 131 -1.75 19.60 -3.16
N CYS A 132 -0.60 19.16 -3.67
CA CYS A 132 0.48 20.08 -4.07
C CYS A 132 0.23 20.77 -5.40
N VAL A 133 -0.52 20.17 -6.32
CA VAL A 133 -0.79 20.75 -7.64
C VAL A 133 -1.65 22.01 -7.53
N SER A 134 -2.45 22.14 -6.47
CA SER A 134 -3.28 23.31 -6.23
C SER A 134 -2.61 24.39 -5.38
N ALA A 135 -1.40 24.16 -4.93
CA ALA A 135 -0.66 25.09 -4.07
C ALA A 135 0.10 26.15 -4.88
#